data_e061eca9c6a99a6d865b0a2e2092548d
#
_entry.id   e061eca9c6a99a6d865b0a2e2092548d
#
_cell.length_a   1.000
_cell.length_b   1.000
_cell.length_c   1.000
_cell.angle_alpha   90.00
_cell.angle_beta   90.00
_cell.angle_gamma   90.00
#
_symmetry.space_group_name_H-M   'P 1'
#
loop_
_entity.id
_entity.type
_entity.pdbx_description
1 polymer ?
#
loop_
_entity_poly.entity_id
_entity_poly.type
_entity_poly.pdbx_seq_one_letter_code
_entity_poly.pdbx_strand_id
1 'polypeptide(L)'
;MRRYGARRTEYKAKESQAVCDKFVLHHGSFGRRVLKRELEKDGVRLSEYKISRILKAHGYCSKYGRKKCKNVHTSVGTSQYVQDNLFAQLSPEEKKHLEIWSMDFTEQKINGRKIFTCGIISVNRKILVGYAQGHRPTTELAMEAVANAMLAYGIPDMVMTDRGAQFLSRDFHAMLEDWGIRHSMSRPYKPVDNCYIETFWKTMKVELGKTTLLTEQTYRMVVEYYIYYYNNLRPHSTLGYNPPLAA
;
A
#
# COMPACT_ATOMS: atom_id res chain seq x y z
N MET A 1 4.88 40.58 -33.81
CA MET A 1 5.39 39.19 -33.69
C MET A 1 6.04 38.83 -32.34
N ARG A 2 6.69 39.73 -31.55
CA ARG A 2 7.35 39.39 -30.27
C ARG A 2 6.42 38.96 -29.13
N ARG A 3 5.18 39.44 -29.04
CA ARG A 3 4.23 39.08 -27.94
C ARG A 3 3.71 37.62 -28.02
N TYR A 4 3.60 37.03 -29.21
CA TYR A 4 3.15 35.64 -29.38
C TYR A 4 4.21 34.62 -28.93
N GLY A 5 5.49 34.90 -29.15
CA GLY A 5 6.59 34.04 -28.71
C GLY A 5 6.73 33.99 -27.20
N ALA A 6 6.64 35.14 -26.52
CA ALA A 6 6.76 35.24 -25.06
C ALA A 6 5.62 34.47 -24.33
N ARG A 7 4.36 34.66 -24.75
CA ARG A 7 3.21 33.91 -24.19
C ARG A 7 3.33 32.39 -24.38
N ARG A 8 3.82 31.94 -25.55
CA ARG A 8 4.02 30.52 -25.85
C ARG A 8 5.14 29.90 -24.98
N THR A 9 6.19 30.66 -24.67
CA THR A 9 7.30 30.25 -23.80
C THR A 9 6.84 30.17 -22.35
N GLU A 10 6.11 31.19 -21.88
CA GLU A 10 5.52 31.23 -20.54
C GLU A 10 4.52 30.08 -20.31
N TYR A 11 3.64 29.79 -21.28
CA TYR A 11 2.70 28.68 -21.23
C TYR A 11 3.42 27.32 -21.16
N LYS A 12 4.49 27.16 -21.95
CA LYS A 12 5.33 25.95 -21.89
C LYS A 12 6.04 25.79 -20.55
N ALA A 13 6.48 26.88 -19.93
CA ALA A 13 7.11 26.84 -18.60
C ALA A 13 6.11 26.42 -17.53
N LYS A 14 4.88 26.96 -17.53
CA LYS A 14 3.80 26.59 -16.60
C LYS A 14 3.41 25.11 -16.73
N GLU A 15 3.27 24.59 -17.95
CA GLU A 15 2.99 23.18 -18.18
C GLU A 15 4.14 22.28 -17.69
N SER A 16 5.39 22.68 -17.91
CA SER A 16 6.57 21.95 -17.46
C SER A 16 6.61 21.91 -15.94
N GLN A 17 6.37 23.05 -15.29
CA GLN A 17 6.31 23.14 -13.83
C GLN A 17 5.22 22.25 -13.25
N ALA A 18 4.01 22.30 -13.79
CA ALA A 18 2.89 21.46 -13.34
C ALA A 18 3.20 19.96 -13.40
N VAL A 19 3.88 19.50 -14.46
CA VAL A 19 4.32 18.11 -14.58
C VAL A 19 5.35 17.75 -13.49
N CYS A 20 6.32 18.64 -13.27
CA CYS A 20 7.37 18.43 -12.25
C CYS A 20 6.78 18.41 -10.84
N ASP A 21 5.89 19.34 -10.52
CA ASP A 21 5.24 19.45 -9.20
C ASP A 21 4.42 18.18 -8.91
N LYS A 22 3.62 17.71 -9.86
CA LYS A 22 2.87 16.45 -9.71
C LYS A 22 3.79 15.24 -9.57
N PHE A 23 4.90 15.19 -10.29
CA PHE A 23 5.86 14.11 -10.17
C PHE A 23 6.52 14.08 -8.79
N VAL A 24 6.90 15.25 -8.26
CA VAL A 24 7.49 15.40 -6.93
C VAL A 24 6.45 15.11 -5.83
N LEU A 25 5.23 15.64 -5.95
CA LEU A 25 4.12 15.39 -5.02
C LEU A 25 3.90 13.89 -4.79
N HIS A 26 4.02 13.10 -5.84
CA HIS A 26 3.87 11.65 -5.79
C HIS A 26 5.22 10.92 -5.65
N HIS A 27 6.20 11.54 -5.01
CA HIS A 27 7.50 10.95 -4.66
C HIS A 27 8.27 10.34 -5.85
N GLY A 28 8.06 10.83 -7.07
CA GLY A 28 8.69 10.29 -8.28
C GLY A 28 8.23 8.88 -8.66
N SER A 29 7.08 8.45 -8.17
CA SER A 29 6.62 7.07 -8.32
C SER A 29 5.85 6.83 -9.61
N PHE A 30 5.14 7.84 -10.11
CA PHE A 30 4.22 7.65 -11.21
C PHE A 30 4.84 7.88 -12.60
N GLY A 31 4.43 7.04 -13.55
CA GLY A 31 4.72 7.22 -14.96
C GLY A 31 3.70 8.14 -15.65
N ARG A 32 3.98 8.44 -16.92
CA ARG A 32 3.21 9.39 -17.75
C ARG A 32 1.69 9.20 -17.74
N ARG A 33 1.18 7.96 -17.66
CA ARG A 33 -0.26 7.67 -17.68
C ARG A 33 -0.99 8.20 -16.46
N VAL A 34 -0.43 7.92 -15.27
CA VAL A 34 -1.01 8.39 -14.00
C VAL A 34 -0.89 9.90 -13.90
N LEU A 35 0.29 10.46 -14.23
CA LEU A 35 0.51 11.90 -14.22
C LEU A 35 -0.44 12.63 -15.17
N LYS A 36 -0.76 12.05 -16.33
CA LYS A 36 -1.76 12.62 -17.23
C LYS A 36 -3.11 12.78 -16.55
N ARG A 37 -3.58 11.73 -15.85
CA ARG A 37 -4.86 11.77 -15.12
C ARG A 37 -4.85 12.79 -13.98
N GLU A 38 -3.77 12.85 -13.24
CA GLU A 38 -3.63 13.84 -12.17
C GLU A 38 -3.60 15.29 -12.67
N LEU A 39 -2.93 15.52 -13.79
CA LEU A 39 -2.91 16.84 -14.44
C LEU A 39 -4.28 17.22 -15.02
N GLU A 40 -5.03 16.26 -15.56
CA GLU A 40 -6.38 16.47 -16.06
C GLU A 40 -7.35 16.92 -14.93
N LYS A 41 -7.18 16.42 -13.70
CA LYS A 41 -7.94 16.88 -12.51
C LYS A 41 -7.70 18.36 -12.21
N ASP A 42 -6.48 18.84 -12.45
CA ASP A 42 -6.12 20.27 -12.27
C ASP A 42 -6.43 21.12 -13.52
N GLY A 43 -7.12 20.57 -14.51
CA GLY A 43 -7.45 21.26 -15.76
C GLY A 43 -6.30 21.34 -16.77
N VAL A 44 -5.15 20.70 -16.50
CA VAL A 44 -3.98 20.70 -17.39
C VAL A 44 -4.04 19.50 -18.34
N ARG A 45 -4.33 19.76 -19.62
CA ARG A 45 -4.44 18.71 -20.65
C ARG A 45 -3.16 18.56 -21.44
N LEU A 46 -2.41 17.49 -21.19
CA LEU A 46 -1.18 17.16 -21.88
C LEU A 46 -1.21 15.74 -22.45
N SER A 47 -0.56 15.53 -23.60
CA SER A 47 -0.36 14.18 -24.12
C SER A 47 0.70 13.43 -23.31
N GLU A 48 0.58 12.09 -23.23
CA GLU A 48 1.59 11.24 -22.56
C GLU A 48 2.99 11.44 -23.14
N TYR A 49 3.09 11.71 -24.45
CA TYR A 49 4.35 12.01 -25.12
C TYR A 49 4.98 13.30 -24.59
N LYS A 50 4.17 14.38 -24.44
CA LYS A 50 4.65 15.66 -23.93
C LYS A 50 5.11 15.54 -22.47
N ILE A 51 4.33 14.85 -21.63
CA ILE A 51 4.71 14.55 -20.23
C ILE A 51 6.05 13.79 -20.20
N SER A 52 6.19 12.73 -21.01
CA SER A 52 7.43 11.95 -21.07
C SER A 52 8.64 12.80 -21.49
N ARG A 53 8.49 13.72 -22.44
CA ARG A 53 9.56 14.64 -22.85
C ARG A 53 9.95 15.61 -21.73
N ILE A 54 8.97 16.15 -21.02
CA ILE A 54 9.22 17.05 -19.88
C ILE A 54 9.99 16.31 -18.79
N LEU A 55 9.52 15.13 -18.37
CA LEU A 55 10.22 14.33 -17.36
C LEU A 55 11.66 14.02 -17.76
N LYS A 56 11.88 13.61 -19.02
CA LYS A 56 13.22 13.34 -19.55
C LYS A 56 14.11 14.59 -19.56
N ALA A 57 13.57 15.75 -19.92
CA ALA A 57 14.31 17.02 -19.93
C ALA A 57 14.77 17.45 -18.55
N HIS A 58 14.01 17.10 -17.50
CA HIS A 58 14.36 17.37 -16.10
C HIS A 58 15.11 16.19 -15.41
N GLY A 59 15.52 15.17 -16.18
CA GLY A 59 16.22 14.00 -15.63
C GLY A 59 15.36 13.11 -14.73
N TYR A 60 14.04 13.24 -14.78
CA TYR A 60 13.11 12.46 -13.97
C TYR A 60 12.81 11.10 -14.57
N CYS A 61 12.87 10.06 -13.73
CA CYS A 61 12.53 8.69 -14.08
C CYS A 61 11.64 8.09 -12.98
N SER A 62 10.55 7.41 -13.36
CA SER A 62 9.67 6.75 -12.40
C SER A 62 10.40 5.66 -11.63
N LYS A 63 10.17 5.58 -10.31
CA LYS A 63 10.72 4.54 -9.42
C LYS A 63 10.26 3.12 -9.80
N TYR A 64 9.12 2.99 -10.48
CA TYR A 64 8.63 1.70 -10.97
C TYR A 64 9.37 1.26 -12.24
N GLY A 65 10.51 0.58 -12.05
CA GLY A 65 11.21 -0.13 -13.12
C GLY A 65 10.73 -1.57 -13.25
N ARG A 66 11.01 -2.23 -14.40
CA ARG A 66 10.79 -3.67 -14.58
C ARG A 66 11.79 -4.46 -13.71
N LYS A 67 11.45 -4.76 -12.44
CA LYS A 67 12.21 -5.72 -11.63
C LYS A 67 11.63 -7.13 -11.83
N LYS A 68 12.51 -8.11 -12.10
CA LYS A 68 12.13 -9.53 -12.08
C LYS A 68 11.73 -9.91 -10.64
N CYS A 69 10.58 -10.57 -10.50
CA CYS A 69 10.14 -11.14 -9.23
C CYS A 69 11.13 -12.22 -8.78
N LYS A 70 11.62 -12.14 -7.55
CA LYS A 70 12.33 -13.26 -6.91
C LYS A 70 11.30 -14.04 -6.11
N ASN A 71 11.23 -15.34 -6.33
CA ASN A 71 10.41 -16.23 -5.52
C ASN A 71 10.98 -16.26 -4.10
N VAL A 72 10.16 -15.92 -3.12
CA VAL A 72 10.48 -16.04 -1.70
C VAL A 72 9.79 -17.31 -1.20
N HIS A 73 10.58 -18.23 -0.64
CA HIS A 73 10.04 -19.41 0.02
C HIS A 73 9.68 -19.04 1.44
N THR A 74 8.40 -19.18 1.78
CA THR A 74 7.89 -19.05 3.14
C THR A 74 7.88 -20.42 3.83
N SER A 75 8.37 -20.50 5.05
CA SER A 75 8.24 -21.68 5.90
C SER A 75 6.77 -21.87 6.28
N VAL A 76 6.27 -23.10 6.20
CA VAL A 76 4.90 -23.46 6.59
C VAL A 76 4.90 -23.85 8.05
N GLY A 77 4.26 -23.04 8.90
CA GLY A 77 3.96 -23.42 10.27
C GLY A 77 2.86 -24.49 10.33
N THR A 78 3.02 -25.49 11.21
CA THR A 78 1.99 -26.47 11.55
C THR A 78 1.47 -26.20 12.95
N SER A 79 0.16 -26.00 13.09
CA SER A 79 -0.51 -25.75 14.37
C SER A 79 -1.95 -26.27 14.29
N GLN A 80 -2.54 -26.59 15.44
CA GLN A 80 -3.97 -26.94 15.53
C GLN A 80 -4.91 -25.78 15.21
N TYR A 81 -4.39 -24.52 15.17
CA TYR A 81 -5.13 -23.31 14.81
C TYR A 81 -5.06 -22.95 13.33
N VAL A 82 -4.58 -23.88 12.47
CA VAL A 82 -4.63 -23.67 11.02
C VAL A 82 -6.07 -23.64 10.55
N GLN A 83 -6.45 -22.54 9.90
CA GLN A 83 -7.78 -22.37 9.32
C GLN A 83 -7.75 -22.58 7.80
N ASP A 84 -8.91 -22.87 7.23
CA ASP A 84 -9.09 -22.97 5.79
C ASP A 84 -9.01 -21.61 5.10
N ASN A 85 -8.78 -21.63 3.80
CA ASN A 85 -8.91 -20.43 2.98
C ASN A 85 -10.38 -20.14 2.68
N LEU A 86 -11.07 -19.56 3.66
CA LEU A 86 -12.49 -19.20 3.54
C LEU A 86 -12.72 -18.16 2.45
N PHE A 87 -11.77 -17.24 2.27
CA PHE A 87 -11.86 -16.23 1.20
C PHE A 87 -11.94 -16.85 -0.20
N ALA A 88 -11.21 -17.94 -0.44
CA ALA A 88 -11.26 -18.62 -1.74
C ALA A 88 -12.61 -19.29 -2.00
N GLN A 89 -13.37 -19.60 -0.95
CA GLN A 89 -14.68 -20.25 -1.02
C GLN A 89 -15.83 -19.25 -1.29
N LEU A 90 -15.60 -17.95 -1.03
CA LEU A 90 -16.60 -16.90 -1.25
C LEU A 90 -16.87 -16.68 -2.74
N SER A 91 -18.12 -16.49 -3.09
CA SER A 91 -18.54 -16.03 -4.41
C SER A 91 -18.07 -14.58 -4.67
N PRO A 92 -18.02 -14.13 -5.93
CA PRO A 92 -17.70 -12.75 -6.26
C PRO A 92 -18.64 -11.72 -5.61
N GLU A 93 -19.93 -12.07 -5.45
CA GLU A 93 -20.92 -11.19 -4.82
C GLU A 93 -20.69 -11.08 -3.31
N GLU A 94 -20.47 -12.19 -2.62
CA GLU A 94 -20.13 -12.17 -1.19
C GLU A 94 -18.89 -11.34 -0.92
N LYS A 95 -17.83 -11.46 -1.76
CA LYS A 95 -16.61 -10.66 -1.64
C LYS A 95 -16.85 -9.17 -1.75
N LYS A 96 -17.88 -8.71 -2.47
CA LYS A 96 -18.20 -7.28 -2.59
C LYS A 96 -18.91 -6.72 -1.36
N HIS A 97 -19.75 -7.54 -0.70
CA HIS A 97 -20.59 -7.10 0.40
C HIS A 97 -19.94 -7.21 1.78
N LEU A 98 -18.97 -8.10 1.92
CA LEU A 98 -18.27 -8.32 3.19
C LEU A 98 -17.11 -7.34 3.38
N GLU A 99 -16.95 -6.84 4.60
CA GLU A 99 -15.73 -6.12 4.96
C GLU A 99 -14.63 -7.12 5.29
N ILE A 100 -13.71 -7.29 4.35
CA ILE A 100 -12.63 -8.28 4.41
C ILE A 100 -11.31 -7.55 4.56
N TRP A 101 -10.53 -7.90 5.57
CA TRP A 101 -9.21 -7.35 5.80
C TRP A 101 -8.11 -8.36 5.48
N SER A 102 -7.06 -7.93 4.78
CA SER A 102 -5.84 -8.70 4.54
C SER A 102 -4.74 -8.16 5.43
N MET A 103 -4.08 -9.02 6.18
CA MET A 103 -3.11 -8.67 7.21
C MET A 103 -1.79 -9.39 6.99
N ASP A 104 -0.68 -8.70 7.23
CA ASP A 104 0.67 -9.25 7.10
C ASP A 104 1.69 -8.36 7.83
N PHE A 105 2.87 -8.94 8.07
CA PHE A 105 4.03 -8.25 8.60
C PHE A 105 5.01 -7.86 7.50
N THR A 106 5.59 -6.68 7.62
CA THR A 106 6.78 -6.33 6.85
C THR A 106 7.94 -5.98 7.76
N GLU A 107 9.14 -6.31 7.33
CA GLU A 107 10.39 -5.98 8.03
C GLU A 107 11.15 -4.88 7.28
N GLN A 108 11.73 -3.95 8.05
CA GLN A 108 12.68 -2.98 7.55
C GLN A 108 13.88 -2.87 8.51
N LYS A 109 15.08 -2.86 7.95
CA LYS A 109 16.30 -2.63 8.73
C LYS A 109 16.61 -1.14 8.76
N ILE A 110 16.59 -0.54 9.95
CA ILE A 110 16.81 0.87 10.20
C ILE A 110 18.00 1.01 11.14
N ASN A 111 19.05 1.69 10.70
CA ASN A 111 20.28 1.89 11.47
C ASN A 111 20.77 0.61 12.18
N GLY A 112 20.79 -0.50 11.44
CA GLY A 112 21.24 -1.80 11.95
C GLY A 112 20.20 -2.62 12.71
N ARG A 113 19.10 -2.01 13.19
CA ARG A 113 18.02 -2.69 13.92
C ARG A 113 16.85 -3.04 13.01
N LYS A 114 16.15 -4.13 13.32
CA LYS A 114 14.94 -4.52 12.63
C LYS A 114 13.72 -3.84 13.26
N ILE A 115 12.88 -3.25 12.43
CA ILE A 115 11.54 -2.78 12.80
C ILE A 115 10.54 -3.57 11.97
N PHE A 116 9.56 -4.14 12.65
CA PHE A 116 8.45 -4.84 12.05
C PHE A 116 7.22 -3.96 12.08
N THR A 117 6.50 -3.92 10.97
CA THR A 117 5.20 -3.26 10.88
C THR A 117 4.17 -4.32 10.52
N CYS A 118 3.20 -4.53 11.38
CA CYS A 118 1.99 -5.27 11.07
C CYS A 118 1.01 -4.30 10.44
N GLY A 119 0.45 -4.61 9.30
CA GLY A 119 -0.51 -3.75 8.61
C GLY A 119 -1.74 -4.51 8.16
N ILE A 120 -2.84 -3.81 8.05
CA ILE A 120 -4.14 -4.34 7.68
C ILE A 120 -4.74 -3.47 6.57
N ILE A 121 -5.10 -4.09 5.46
CA ILE A 121 -5.73 -3.42 4.32
C ILE A 121 -7.13 -3.97 4.07
N SER A 122 -8.12 -3.09 3.90
CA SER A 122 -9.44 -3.49 3.41
C SER A 122 -9.35 -3.94 1.95
N VAL A 123 -9.81 -5.16 1.69
CA VAL A 123 -9.73 -5.79 0.37
C VAL A 123 -10.56 -5.05 -0.67
N ASN A 124 -11.74 -4.58 -0.30
CA ASN A 124 -12.65 -3.88 -1.21
C ASN A 124 -12.28 -2.41 -1.36
N ARG A 125 -12.11 -1.71 -0.24
CA ARG A 125 -11.87 -0.27 -0.18
C ARG A 125 -10.43 0.12 -0.52
N LYS A 126 -9.47 -0.82 -0.48
CA LYS A 126 -8.03 -0.59 -0.66
C LYS A 126 -7.42 0.37 0.38
N ILE A 127 -8.12 0.68 1.45
CA ILE A 127 -7.67 1.53 2.56
C ILE A 127 -6.78 0.71 3.49
N LEU A 128 -5.62 1.23 3.89
CA LEU A 128 -4.91 0.69 5.05
C LEU A 128 -5.67 1.12 6.31
N VAL A 129 -6.40 0.18 6.90
CA VAL A 129 -7.33 0.42 8.01
C VAL A 129 -6.66 0.41 9.38
N GLY A 130 -5.51 -0.25 9.51
CA GLY A 130 -4.80 -0.31 10.78
C GLY A 130 -3.36 -0.77 10.63
N TYR A 131 -2.54 -0.43 11.61
CA TYR A 131 -1.17 -0.91 11.72
C TYR A 131 -0.64 -0.80 13.15
N ALA A 132 0.42 -1.56 13.44
CA ALA A 132 1.23 -1.44 14.64
C ALA A 132 2.71 -1.70 14.31
N GLN A 133 3.63 -1.12 15.09
CA GLN A 133 5.08 -1.22 14.85
C GLN A 133 5.84 -1.66 16.10
N GLY A 134 6.70 -2.66 15.94
CA GLY A 134 7.50 -3.20 17.05
C GLY A 134 8.87 -3.73 16.58
N HIS A 135 9.64 -4.24 17.53
CA HIS A 135 10.96 -4.81 17.28
C HIS A 135 10.92 -6.30 16.94
N ARG A 136 9.76 -6.95 17.13
CA ARG A 136 9.53 -8.38 16.83
C ARG A 136 8.15 -8.58 16.25
N PRO A 137 7.95 -9.54 15.34
CA PRO A 137 6.64 -9.88 14.81
C PRO A 137 5.91 -10.80 15.79
N THR A 138 5.33 -10.23 16.85
CA THR A 138 4.66 -10.98 17.91
C THR A 138 3.15 -11.05 17.69
N THR A 139 2.49 -11.95 18.41
CA THR A 139 1.02 -12.06 18.45
C THR A 139 0.40 -10.77 18.99
N GLU A 140 0.97 -10.20 20.06
CA GLU A 140 0.47 -8.96 20.67
C GLU A 140 0.52 -7.80 19.67
N LEU A 141 1.59 -7.72 18.86
CA LEU A 141 1.71 -6.69 17.82
C LEU A 141 0.66 -6.88 16.71
N ALA A 142 0.31 -8.12 16.39
CA ALA A 142 -0.77 -8.43 15.47
C ALA A 142 -2.13 -8.01 16.05
N MET A 143 -2.39 -8.35 17.30
CA MET A 143 -3.62 -7.99 18.02
C MET A 143 -3.77 -6.47 18.16
N GLU A 144 -2.69 -5.75 18.48
CA GLU A 144 -2.65 -4.28 18.52
C GLU A 144 -3.05 -3.66 17.17
N ALA A 145 -2.53 -4.20 16.07
CA ALA A 145 -2.89 -3.71 14.73
C ALA A 145 -4.39 -3.90 14.44
N VAL A 146 -4.98 -5.06 14.84
CA VAL A 146 -6.42 -5.33 14.68
C VAL A 146 -7.23 -4.37 15.57
N ALA A 147 -6.86 -4.19 16.83
CA ALA A 147 -7.55 -3.27 17.73
C ALA A 147 -7.56 -1.83 17.19
N ASN A 148 -6.41 -1.34 16.70
CA ASN A 148 -6.31 -0.02 16.06
C ASN A 148 -7.21 0.11 14.83
N ALA A 149 -7.28 -0.94 14.00
CA ALA A 149 -8.15 -0.96 12.83
C ALA A 149 -9.65 -0.94 13.23
N MET A 150 -10.02 -1.75 14.22
CA MET A 150 -11.40 -1.82 14.71
C MET A 150 -11.88 -0.52 15.34
N LEU A 151 -11.02 0.18 16.07
CA LEU A 151 -11.33 1.50 16.64
C LEU A 151 -11.63 2.55 15.56
N ALA A 152 -10.93 2.48 14.43
CA ALA A 152 -11.07 3.47 13.37
C ALA A 152 -12.16 3.12 12.33
N TYR A 153 -12.38 1.84 12.07
CA TYR A 153 -13.20 1.39 10.92
C TYR A 153 -14.28 0.36 11.27
N GLY A 154 -14.42 -0.02 12.54
CA GLY A 154 -15.39 -1.02 12.99
C GLY A 154 -14.87 -2.45 12.86
N ILE A 155 -15.75 -3.41 13.11
CA ILE A 155 -15.42 -4.85 13.14
C ILE A 155 -15.57 -5.41 11.70
N PRO A 156 -14.55 -6.12 11.14
CA PRO A 156 -14.66 -6.74 9.83
C PRO A 156 -15.42 -8.07 9.91
N ASP A 157 -15.96 -8.51 8.79
CA ASP A 157 -16.56 -9.85 8.64
C ASP A 157 -15.49 -10.95 8.60
N MET A 158 -14.29 -10.62 8.10
CA MET A 158 -13.22 -11.61 7.90
C MET A 158 -11.84 -10.95 7.95
N VAL A 159 -10.89 -11.64 8.58
CA VAL A 159 -9.46 -11.31 8.52
C VAL A 159 -8.72 -12.42 7.77
N MET A 160 -7.92 -12.03 6.77
CA MET A 160 -7.07 -12.92 5.99
C MET A 160 -5.61 -12.75 6.42
N THR A 161 -4.93 -13.86 6.69
CA THR A 161 -3.51 -13.89 7.05
C THR A 161 -2.75 -14.96 6.27
N ASP A 162 -1.43 -14.92 6.33
CA ASP A 162 -0.61 -16.08 6.04
C ASP A 162 -0.60 -17.06 7.26
N ARG A 163 0.24 -18.09 7.19
CA ARG A 163 0.42 -19.08 8.26
C ARG A 163 1.63 -18.75 9.16
N GLY A 164 1.91 -17.48 9.38
CA GLY A 164 2.93 -17.06 10.32
C GLY A 164 2.59 -17.48 11.75
N ALA A 165 3.61 -17.79 12.57
CA ALA A 165 3.43 -18.30 13.94
C ALA A 165 2.58 -17.36 14.81
N GLN A 166 2.70 -16.05 14.61
CA GLN A 166 1.92 -15.03 15.32
C GLN A 166 0.41 -15.14 15.06
N PHE A 167 0.01 -15.54 13.84
CA PHE A 167 -1.38 -15.73 13.45
C PHE A 167 -1.94 -17.12 13.79
N LEU A 168 -1.04 -18.08 14.06
CA LEU A 168 -1.36 -19.43 14.50
C LEU A 168 -1.43 -19.56 16.03
N SER A 169 -1.31 -18.47 16.76
CA SER A 169 -1.39 -18.47 18.22
C SER A 169 -2.81 -18.62 18.69
N ARG A 170 -2.97 -19.26 19.86
CA ARG A 170 -4.26 -19.41 20.54
C ARG A 170 -4.89 -18.04 20.83
N ASP A 171 -4.09 -17.09 21.29
CA ASP A 171 -4.57 -15.80 21.76
C ASP A 171 -5.08 -14.93 20.59
N PHE A 172 -4.41 -14.98 19.42
CA PHE A 172 -4.90 -14.31 18.21
C PHE A 172 -6.22 -14.92 17.72
N HIS A 173 -6.31 -16.25 17.76
CA HIS A 173 -7.53 -16.96 17.35
C HIS A 173 -8.69 -16.65 18.28
N ALA A 174 -8.47 -16.73 19.60
CA ALA A 174 -9.49 -16.41 20.62
C ALA A 174 -9.99 -14.96 20.46
N MET A 175 -9.08 -13.99 20.23
CA MET A 175 -9.47 -12.60 19.99
C MET A 175 -10.41 -12.47 18.79
N LEU A 176 -10.13 -13.13 17.67
CA LEU A 176 -11.01 -13.06 16.49
C LEU A 176 -12.37 -13.71 16.76
N GLU A 177 -12.40 -14.85 17.48
CA GLU A 177 -13.65 -15.52 17.87
C GLU A 177 -14.50 -14.66 18.79
N ASP A 178 -13.89 -14.02 19.82
CA ASP A 178 -14.59 -13.15 20.76
C ASP A 178 -15.29 -11.98 20.07
N TRP A 179 -14.72 -11.50 18.94
CA TRP A 179 -15.32 -10.43 18.14
C TRP A 179 -16.18 -10.94 16.98
N GLY A 180 -16.37 -12.26 16.84
CA GLY A 180 -17.15 -12.89 15.77
C GLY A 180 -16.51 -12.73 14.38
N ILE A 181 -15.20 -12.49 14.31
CA ILE A 181 -14.45 -12.30 13.07
C ILE A 181 -14.02 -13.64 12.48
N ARG A 182 -14.38 -13.92 11.25
CA ARG A 182 -13.93 -15.15 10.57
C ARG A 182 -12.45 -15.04 10.21
N HIS A 183 -11.69 -16.07 10.57
CA HIS A 183 -10.27 -16.16 10.21
C HIS A 183 -10.09 -16.99 8.95
N SER A 184 -9.51 -16.42 7.91
CA SER A 184 -9.17 -17.10 6.64
C SER A 184 -7.67 -17.15 6.48
N MET A 185 -7.09 -18.34 6.29
CA MET A 185 -5.65 -18.49 6.12
C MET A 185 -5.29 -18.83 4.67
N SER A 186 -4.23 -18.20 4.18
CA SER A 186 -3.68 -18.48 2.86
C SER A 186 -3.23 -19.93 2.74
N ARG A 187 -3.45 -20.54 1.58
CA ARG A 187 -2.98 -21.89 1.30
C ARG A 187 -1.45 -21.92 1.25
N PRO A 188 -0.84 -23.03 1.68
CA PRO A 188 0.62 -23.20 1.55
C PRO A 188 1.07 -22.94 0.10
N TYR A 189 2.16 -22.22 -0.06
CA TYR A 189 2.77 -21.92 -1.36
C TYR A 189 1.88 -21.21 -2.38
N LYS A 190 0.81 -20.53 -1.94
CA LYS A 190 -0.08 -19.72 -2.79
C LYS A 190 -0.03 -18.22 -2.37
N PRO A 191 1.03 -17.51 -2.77
CA PRO A 191 1.18 -16.08 -2.39
C PRO A 191 0.05 -15.18 -2.93
N VAL A 192 -0.69 -15.63 -3.93
CA VAL A 192 -1.84 -14.90 -4.46
C VAL A 192 -2.96 -14.73 -3.42
N ASP A 193 -3.05 -15.65 -2.45
CA ASP A 193 -4.11 -15.65 -1.45
C ASP A 193 -4.02 -14.45 -0.48
N ASN A 194 -2.84 -13.81 -0.30
CA ASN A 194 -2.65 -12.60 0.53
C ASN A 194 -2.09 -11.41 -0.25
N CYS A 195 -2.33 -11.37 -1.57
CA CYS A 195 -1.70 -10.41 -2.49
C CYS A 195 -2.05 -8.93 -2.21
N TYR A 196 -3.12 -8.63 -1.48
CA TYR A 196 -3.57 -7.26 -1.21
C TYR A 196 -2.57 -6.50 -0.35
N ILE A 197 -2.27 -7.02 0.83
CA ILE A 197 -1.32 -6.40 1.75
C ILE A 197 0.12 -6.53 1.25
N GLU A 198 0.49 -7.63 0.59
CA GLU A 198 1.80 -7.79 -0.05
C GLU A 198 2.04 -6.72 -1.13
N THR A 199 1.00 -6.40 -1.92
CA THR A 199 1.07 -5.35 -2.94
C THR A 199 1.25 -3.98 -2.29
N PHE A 200 0.57 -3.71 -1.17
CA PHE A 200 0.76 -2.49 -0.40
C PHE A 200 2.22 -2.37 0.10
N TRP A 201 2.76 -3.41 0.74
CA TRP A 201 4.15 -3.40 1.22
C TRP A 201 5.17 -3.18 0.11
N LYS A 202 4.98 -3.84 -1.04
CA LYS A 202 5.82 -3.65 -2.21
C LYS A 202 5.78 -2.20 -2.71
N THR A 203 4.59 -1.63 -2.77
CA THR A 203 4.36 -0.25 -3.19
C THR A 203 5.04 0.72 -2.23
N MET A 204 4.80 0.57 -0.92
CA MET A 204 5.43 1.40 0.11
C MET A 204 6.96 1.36 0.04
N LYS A 205 7.55 0.16 -0.05
CA LYS A 205 9.02 0.00 -0.11
C LYS A 205 9.63 0.66 -1.36
N VAL A 206 8.95 0.59 -2.49
CA VAL A 206 9.40 1.23 -3.74
C VAL A 206 9.30 2.76 -3.62
N GLU A 207 8.21 3.26 -3.08
CA GLU A 207 7.93 4.70 -3.01
C GLU A 207 8.75 5.41 -1.95
N LEU A 208 8.93 4.81 -0.78
CA LEU A 208 9.81 5.33 0.26
C LEU A 208 11.30 5.24 -0.13
N GLY A 209 11.67 4.21 -0.89
CA GLY A 209 13.07 4.00 -1.31
C GLY A 209 13.97 3.55 -0.14
N LYS A 210 15.19 4.08 -0.08
CA LYS A 210 16.17 3.69 0.95
C LYS A 210 15.90 4.41 2.26
N THR A 211 15.54 3.66 3.30
CA THR A 211 15.25 4.16 4.65
C THR A 211 16.29 3.73 5.69
N THR A 212 17.34 3.01 5.28
CA THR A 212 18.32 2.35 6.17
C THR A 212 19.12 3.30 7.05
N LEU A 213 19.25 4.57 6.67
CA LEU A 213 19.99 5.60 7.39
C LEU A 213 19.12 6.48 8.29
N LEU A 214 17.81 6.24 8.32
CA LEU A 214 16.92 6.99 9.20
C LEU A 214 17.10 6.56 10.66
N THR A 215 16.73 7.45 11.59
CA THR A 215 16.49 7.03 12.98
C THR A 215 15.19 6.23 13.04
N GLU A 216 15.02 5.43 14.10
CA GLU A 216 13.78 4.69 14.31
C GLU A 216 12.56 5.62 14.37
N GLN A 217 12.67 6.69 15.15
CA GLN A 217 11.61 7.69 15.30
C GLN A 217 11.22 8.29 13.93
N THR A 218 12.23 8.73 13.17
CA THR A 218 11.99 9.28 11.82
C THR A 218 11.34 8.25 10.90
N TYR A 219 11.75 6.97 10.97
CA TYR A 219 11.14 5.92 10.16
C TYR A 219 9.66 5.71 10.52
N ARG A 220 9.32 5.70 11.82
CA ARG A 220 7.93 5.58 12.27
C ARG A 220 7.07 6.72 11.74
N MET A 221 7.53 7.96 11.83
CA MET A 221 6.85 9.14 11.27
C MET A 221 6.70 9.05 9.73
N VAL A 222 7.72 8.56 9.04
CA VAL A 222 7.68 8.37 7.58
C VAL A 222 6.64 7.32 7.17
N VAL A 223 6.52 6.22 7.92
CA VAL A 223 5.51 5.19 7.67
C VAL A 223 4.10 5.75 7.93
N GLU A 224 3.89 6.46 9.03
CA GLU A 224 2.62 7.12 9.36
C GLU A 224 2.21 8.11 8.26
N TYR A 225 3.11 9.00 7.87
CA TYR A 225 2.88 9.93 6.76
C TYR A 225 2.59 9.20 5.44
N TYR A 226 3.30 8.09 5.15
CA TYR A 226 3.07 7.31 3.95
C TYR A 226 1.68 6.67 3.94
N ILE A 227 1.20 6.17 5.09
CA ILE A 227 -0.14 5.62 5.22
C ILE A 227 -1.19 6.71 4.98
N TYR A 228 -1.00 7.89 5.56
CA TYR A 228 -1.85 9.04 5.28
C TYR A 228 -1.87 9.38 3.78
N TYR A 229 -0.69 9.50 3.16
CA TYR A 229 -0.57 9.75 1.73
C TYR A 229 -1.25 8.67 0.88
N TYR A 230 -1.03 7.40 1.21
CA TYR A 230 -1.62 6.26 0.51
C TYR A 230 -3.15 6.30 0.52
N ASN A 231 -3.73 6.54 1.68
CA ASN A 231 -5.18 6.55 1.87
C ASN A 231 -5.86 7.81 1.29
N ASN A 232 -5.23 8.98 1.39
CA ASN A 232 -5.88 10.26 1.11
C ASN A 232 -5.46 10.91 -0.22
N LEU A 233 -4.26 10.64 -0.70
CA LEU A 233 -3.68 11.41 -1.81
C LEU A 233 -3.21 10.54 -2.97
N ARG A 234 -2.88 9.27 -2.72
CA ARG A 234 -2.27 8.41 -3.73
C ARG A 234 -3.30 7.92 -4.74
N PRO A 235 -3.14 8.22 -6.05
CA PRO A 235 -4.02 7.69 -7.09
C PRO A 235 -3.94 6.16 -7.20
N HIS A 236 -5.09 5.52 -7.25
CA HIS A 236 -5.24 4.07 -7.41
C HIS A 236 -5.88 3.74 -8.76
N SER A 237 -5.21 2.99 -9.63
CA SER A 237 -5.73 2.66 -10.97
C SER A 237 -7.03 1.86 -10.93
N THR A 238 -7.17 0.95 -9.93
CA THR A 238 -8.39 0.14 -9.75
C THR A 238 -9.58 0.94 -9.20
N LEU A 239 -9.33 2.15 -8.69
CA LEU A 239 -10.33 3.08 -8.15
C LEU A 239 -10.51 4.30 -9.07
N GLY A 240 -10.33 4.13 -10.37
CA GLY A 240 -10.48 5.22 -11.33
C GLY A 240 -9.45 6.37 -11.14
N TYR A 241 -8.30 6.07 -10.55
CA TYR A 241 -7.27 7.04 -10.17
C TYR A 241 -7.70 7.98 -9.02
N ASN A 242 -8.67 7.57 -8.22
CA ASN A 242 -8.97 8.24 -6.95
C ASN A 242 -8.13 7.64 -5.82
N PRO A 243 -7.84 8.42 -4.76
CA PRO A 243 -7.30 7.87 -3.52
C PRO A 243 -8.32 6.94 -2.86
N PRO A 244 -7.89 5.94 -2.06
CA PRO A 244 -8.79 4.99 -1.43
C PRO A 244 -9.92 5.60 -0.59
N LEU A 245 -9.66 6.70 0.13
CA LEU A 245 -10.69 7.38 0.94
C LEU A 245 -11.62 8.30 0.15
N ALA A 246 -11.30 8.59 -1.12
CA ALA A 246 -12.14 9.43 -2.00
C ALA A 246 -12.84 8.61 -3.10
N ALA A 247 -12.77 7.28 -3.05
CA ALA A 247 -13.30 6.38 -4.07
C ALA A 247 -14.71 5.84 -3.73
#